data_7dbc666de663c8817ae6679595a2a01b
#
_entry.id   7dbc666de663c8817ae6679595a2a01b
#
_cell.length_a   1.000
_cell.length_b   1.000
_cell.length_c   1.000
_cell.angle_alpha   90.00
_cell.angle_beta   90.00
_cell.angle_gamma   90.00
#
_symmetry.space_group_name_H-M   'P 1'
#
loop_
_entity.id
_entity.type
_entity.pdbx_description
1 polymer ?
#
loop_
_entity_poly.entity_id
_entity_poly.type
_entity_poly.pdbx_seq_one_letter_code
_entity_poly.pdbx_strand_id
1 'polypeptide(L)'
;NERALLHIDNAYYLENIVVENYLCKTNTASNTAFRGFGGNQGMMVIENIIDNIANSLKKDPAEIRRRNFYQKKKKNITHYNMKIEDNIIQEIFDQILKSSNYKRRQLGIKKFNKENRYIKKGIAITPVKFGISFTTWHLNQAGALVHIYCNDGSVHINTGAIEMGQGTYTKIAQLAANELG
;
A
#
# COMPACT_ATOMS: atom_id res chain seq x y z
N ASN A 1 -8.82 -11.68 8.71
CA ASN A 1 -7.91 -11.29 9.82
C ASN A 1 -6.44 -11.48 9.47
N GLU A 2 -6.04 -12.61 8.89
CA GLU A 2 -4.67 -12.95 8.53
C GLU A 2 -3.98 -11.87 7.69
N ARG A 3 -4.67 -11.32 6.68
CA ARG A 3 -4.15 -10.22 5.88
C ARG A 3 -3.84 -8.97 6.70
N ALA A 4 -4.63 -8.68 7.73
CA ALA A 4 -4.34 -7.55 8.62
C ALA A 4 -3.03 -7.78 9.39
N LEU A 5 -2.80 -9.00 9.90
CA LEU A 5 -1.56 -9.37 10.57
C LEU A 5 -0.34 -9.21 9.65
N LEU A 6 -0.44 -9.68 8.40
CA LEU A 6 0.65 -9.60 7.42
C LEU A 6 0.94 -8.17 6.92
N HIS A 7 0.02 -7.22 7.14
CA HIS A 7 0.18 -5.84 6.68
C HIS A 7 0.25 -4.81 7.80
N ILE A 8 0.35 -5.28 9.06
CA ILE A 8 0.47 -4.38 10.22
C ILE A 8 1.78 -3.58 10.21
N ASP A 9 2.80 -4.06 9.56
CA ASP A 9 4.08 -3.39 9.39
C ASP A 9 4.06 -2.32 8.30
N ASN A 10 3.09 -2.38 7.38
CA ASN A 10 3.04 -1.54 6.18
C ASN A 10 4.44 -1.45 5.53
N ALA A 11 5.01 -0.27 5.36
CA ALA A 11 6.34 -0.04 4.78
C ALA A 11 7.46 0.10 5.85
N TYR A 12 7.19 -0.26 7.12
CA TYR A 12 8.09 -0.01 8.24
C TYR A 12 8.78 -1.27 8.73
N TYR A 13 10.08 -1.16 8.97
CA TYR A 13 10.84 -2.19 9.67
C TYR A 13 10.58 -2.11 11.18
N LEU A 14 10.03 -3.17 11.73
CA LEU A 14 9.76 -3.33 13.16
C LEU A 14 10.65 -4.46 13.67
N GLU A 15 11.66 -4.12 14.45
CA GLU A 15 12.68 -5.07 14.90
C GLU A 15 12.12 -6.11 15.88
N ASN A 16 11.27 -5.67 16.80
CA ASN A 16 10.59 -6.52 17.76
C ASN A 16 9.09 -6.21 17.71
N ILE A 17 8.31 -7.19 17.32
CA ILE A 17 6.86 -7.04 17.21
C ILE A 17 6.16 -8.32 17.68
N VAL A 18 5.12 -8.13 18.47
CA VAL A 18 4.13 -9.17 18.78
C VAL A 18 2.80 -8.64 18.28
N VAL A 19 2.12 -9.43 17.47
CA VAL A 19 0.81 -9.07 16.92
C VAL A 19 -0.18 -10.18 17.26
N GLU A 20 -1.23 -9.81 17.96
CA GLU A 20 -2.34 -10.69 18.28
C GLU A 20 -3.61 -10.16 17.61
N ASN A 21 -4.41 -11.04 17.08
CA ASN A 21 -5.65 -10.70 16.40
C ASN A 21 -6.80 -11.56 16.91
N TYR A 22 -7.85 -10.91 17.38
CA TYR A 22 -9.05 -11.55 17.90
C TYR A 22 -10.23 -11.27 16.97
N LEU A 23 -10.82 -12.34 16.44
CA LEU A 23 -12.05 -12.26 15.66
C LEU A 23 -13.25 -12.29 16.60
N CYS A 24 -13.83 -11.13 16.80
CA CYS A 24 -14.97 -10.99 17.73
C CYS A 24 -16.31 -11.03 16.98
N LYS A 25 -17.27 -11.77 17.53
CA LYS A 25 -18.66 -11.67 17.12
C LYS A 25 -19.25 -10.38 17.66
N THR A 26 -19.85 -9.59 16.79
CA THR A 26 -20.50 -8.31 17.14
C THR A 26 -21.99 -8.35 16.84
N ASN A 27 -22.73 -7.34 17.31
CA ASN A 27 -24.18 -7.21 17.06
C ASN A 27 -24.51 -6.58 15.68
N THR A 28 -23.51 -6.42 14.82
CA THR A 28 -23.68 -5.97 13.45
C THR A 28 -23.65 -7.15 12.48
N ALA A 29 -24.11 -6.94 11.26
CA ALA A 29 -23.93 -7.91 10.19
C ALA A 29 -22.45 -8.27 10.03
N SER A 30 -22.17 -9.54 9.69
CA SER A 30 -20.80 -10.00 9.49
C SER A 30 -20.13 -9.24 8.35
N ASN A 31 -18.92 -8.75 8.61
CA ASN A 31 -18.08 -8.22 7.56
C ASN A 31 -17.60 -9.36 6.66
N THR A 32 -17.45 -9.07 5.39
CA THR A 32 -16.95 -10.02 4.41
C THR A 32 -15.73 -9.45 3.67
N ALA A 33 -15.18 -10.23 2.75
CA ALA A 33 -14.07 -9.83 1.93
C ALA A 33 -14.41 -8.58 1.10
N PHE A 34 -13.55 -7.58 1.19
CA PHE A 34 -13.58 -6.37 0.39
C PHE A 34 -12.18 -6.11 -0.19
N ARG A 35 -12.07 -5.31 -1.21
CA ARG A 35 -10.79 -4.95 -1.84
C ARG A 35 -9.73 -4.58 -0.79
N GLY A 36 -8.57 -5.25 -0.85
CA GLY A 36 -7.52 -5.16 0.17
C GLY A 36 -7.58 -6.26 1.24
N PHE A 37 -8.72 -6.94 1.39
CA PHE A 37 -8.91 -8.19 2.14
C PHE A 37 -8.40 -8.17 3.60
N GLY A 38 -8.44 -7.01 4.28
CA GLY A 38 -7.93 -6.82 5.63
C GLY A 38 -6.56 -6.13 5.71
N GLY A 39 -5.79 -6.08 4.63
CA GLY A 39 -4.53 -5.35 4.60
C GLY A 39 -4.69 -3.87 4.93
N ASN A 40 -5.76 -3.25 4.43
CA ASN A 40 -6.08 -1.84 4.72
C ASN A 40 -6.25 -1.57 6.22
N GLN A 41 -6.89 -2.49 6.94
CA GLN A 41 -7.10 -2.37 8.39
C GLN A 41 -5.78 -2.46 9.15
N GLY A 42 -4.89 -3.40 8.79
CA GLY A 42 -3.55 -3.49 9.36
C GLY A 42 -2.73 -2.21 9.12
N MET A 43 -2.74 -1.72 7.88
CA MET A 43 -2.06 -0.46 7.53
C MET A 43 -2.61 0.73 8.31
N MET A 44 -3.93 0.84 8.44
CA MET A 44 -4.55 1.94 9.20
C MET A 44 -4.11 1.95 10.66
N VAL A 45 -3.95 0.78 11.28
CA VAL A 45 -3.48 0.68 12.67
C VAL A 45 -2.07 1.25 12.80
N ILE A 46 -1.10 0.80 12.00
CA ILE A 46 0.27 1.28 12.11
C ILE A 46 0.40 2.76 11.74
N GLU A 47 -0.34 3.23 10.73
CA GLU A 47 -0.33 4.64 10.36
C GLU A 47 -0.84 5.55 11.48
N ASN A 48 -1.87 5.09 12.21
CA ASN A 48 -2.36 5.80 13.40
C ASN A 48 -1.33 5.80 14.54
N ILE A 49 -0.63 4.69 14.76
CA ILE A 49 0.46 4.58 15.74
C ILE A 49 1.58 5.57 15.38
N ILE A 50 2.01 5.63 14.12
CA ILE A 50 3.06 6.55 13.65
C ILE A 50 2.64 8.01 13.85
N ASP A 51 1.39 8.35 13.56
CA ASP A 51 0.88 9.71 13.79
C ASP A 51 0.85 10.07 15.28
N ASN A 52 0.46 9.16 16.15
CA ASN A 52 0.49 9.36 17.59
C ASN A 52 1.91 9.54 18.12
N ILE A 53 2.88 8.74 17.65
CA ILE A 53 4.30 8.91 17.98
C ILE A 53 4.80 10.28 17.52
N ALA A 54 4.49 10.66 16.28
CA ALA A 54 4.90 11.94 15.74
C ALA A 54 4.35 13.12 16.56
N ASN A 55 3.09 13.06 16.95
CA ASN A 55 2.43 14.05 17.79
C ASN A 55 3.09 14.13 19.17
N SER A 56 3.35 13.01 19.81
CA SER A 56 4.02 12.93 21.13
C SER A 56 5.43 13.51 21.09
N LEU A 57 6.16 13.24 20.02
CA LEU A 57 7.50 13.77 19.77
C LEU A 57 7.52 15.20 19.22
N LYS A 58 6.36 15.78 18.92
CA LYS A 58 6.20 17.08 18.23
C LYS A 58 7.00 17.16 16.93
N LYS A 59 7.01 16.06 16.17
CA LYS A 59 7.68 15.93 14.87
C LYS A 59 6.71 15.80 13.74
N ASP A 60 7.22 16.02 12.52
CA ASP A 60 6.44 15.75 11.30
C ASP A 60 6.22 14.24 11.14
N PRO A 61 4.98 13.77 10.97
CA PRO A 61 4.70 12.36 10.71
C PRO A 61 5.46 11.81 9.50
N ALA A 62 5.68 12.62 8.46
CA ALA A 62 6.47 12.22 7.30
C ALA A 62 7.93 11.90 7.66
N GLU A 63 8.52 12.63 8.63
CA GLU A 63 9.87 12.35 9.14
C GLU A 63 9.91 11.02 9.88
N ILE A 64 8.91 10.75 10.73
CA ILE A 64 8.84 9.49 11.50
C ILE A 64 8.66 8.32 10.53
N ARG A 65 7.78 8.43 9.54
CA ARG A 65 7.61 7.42 8.50
C ARG A 65 8.92 7.10 7.80
N ARG A 66 9.59 8.11 7.29
CA ARG A 66 10.85 7.98 6.55
C ARG A 66 11.95 7.29 7.34
N ARG A 67 12.06 7.55 8.64
CA ARG A 67 13.05 6.94 9.52
C ARG A 67 12.85 5.44 9.74
N ASN A 68 11.63 4.99 9.65
CA ASN A 68 11.26 3.61 9.93
C ASN A 68 11.07 2.73 8.69
N PHE A 69 11.30 3.24 7.49
CA PHE A 69 11.16 2.45 6.28
C PHE A 69 12.09 1.24 6.24
N TYR A 70 11.60 0.18 5.63
CA TYR A 70 12.46 -0.91 5.19
C TYR A 70 13.58 -0.39 4.32
N GLN A 71 14.77 -0.99 4.44
CA GLN A 71 15.97 -0.60 3.73
C GLN A 71 16.33 -1.64 2.65
N LYS A 72 17.18 -1.28 1.69
CA LYS A 72 17.55 -2.18 0.59
C LYS A 72 18.45 -3.33 1.00
N LYS A 73 19.44 -3.11 1.87
CA LYS A 73 20.48 -4.09 2.20
C LYS A 73 20.36 -4.69 3.61
N LYS A 74 19.79 -3.96 4.54
CA LYS A 74 19.57 -4.37 5.93
C LYS A 74 18.18 -3.92 6.35
N LYS A 75 17.64 -4.49 7.44
CA LYS A 75 16.28 -4.15 7.88
C LYS A 75 15.26 -4.32 6.75
N ASN A 76 15.39 -5.40 5.98
CA ASN A 76 14.59 -5.71 4.79
C ASN A 76 13.88 -7.06 4.89
N ILE A 77 13.77 -7.60 6.09
CA ILE A 77 13.01 -8.82 6.37
C ILE A 77 11.76 -8.43 7.14
N THR A 78 10.61 -8.88 6.67
CA THR A 78 9.33 -8.64 7.33
C THR A 78 9.20 -9.46 8.61
N HIS A 79 8.24 -9.11 9.47
CA HIS A 79 7.96 -9.86 10.71
C HIS A 79 7.46 -11.30 10.45
N TYR A 80 7.06 -11.60 9.22
CA TYR A 80 6.71 -12.95 8.75
C TYR A 80 7.79 -13.58 7.87
N ASN A 81 9.06 -13.16 8.06
CA ASN A 81 10.28 -13.71 7.44
C ASN A 81 10.36 -13.62 5.90
N MET A 82 9.65 -12.71 5.26
CA MET A 82 9.81 -12.45 3.83
C MET A 82 10.87 -11.37 3.60
N LYS A 83 11.83 -11.65 2.73
CA LYS A 83 12.78 -10.65 2.27
C LYS A 83 12.09 -9.71 1.27
N ILE A 84 12.22 -8.41 1.50
CA ILE A 84 11.76 -7.38 0.57
C ILE A 84 12.84 -7.15 -0.47
N GLU A 85 12.50 -7.42 -1.72
CA GLU A 85 13.32 -7.16 -2.90
C GLU A 85 12.82 -5.88 -3.60
N ASP A 86 13.64 -5.29 -4.45
CA ASP A 86 13.30 -4.12 -5.27
C ASP A 86 12.62 -2.97 -4.50
N ASN A 87 13.08 -2.73 -3.28
CA ASN A 87 12.52 -1.70 -2.43
C ASN A 87 12.86 -0.29 -2.95
N ILE A 88 11.84 0.40 -3.42
CA ILE A 88 11.91 1.77 -3.96
C ILE A 88 11.14 2.80 -3.13
N ILE A 89 10.69 2.40 -1.94
CA ILE A 89 9.80 3.27 -1.11
C ILE A 89 10.44 4.61 -0.76
N GLN A 90 11.74 4.61 -0.47
CA GLN A 90 12.46 5.81 -0.09
C GLN A 90 12.50 6.82 -1.25
N GLU A 91 12.80 6.34 -2.45
CA GLU A 91 12.88 7.16 -3.66
C GLU A 91 11.51 7.76 -4.03
N ILE A 92 10.47 6.94 -4.02
CA ILE A 92 9.10 7.39 -4.31
C ILE A 92 8.67 8.43 -3.28
N PHE A 93 8.91 8.17 -2.01
CA PHE A 93 8.52 9.07 -0.93
C PHE A 93 9.21 10.43 -1.05
N ASP A 94 10.52 10.44 -1.33
CA ASP A 94 11.29 11.67 -1.52
C ASP A 94 10.85 12.45 -2.76
N GLN A 95 10.54 11.77 -3.86
CA GLN A 95 9.99 12.38 -5.07
C GLN A 95 8.63 13.03 -4.82
N ILE A 96 7.73 12.35 -4.12
CA ILE A 96 6.40 12.88 -3.79
C ILE A 96 6.51 14.09 -2.85
N LEU A 97 7.35 14.05 -1.84
CA LEU A 97 7.58 15.20 -0.96
C LEU A 97 8.04 16.43 -1.73
N LYS A 98 8.89 16.24 -2.74
CA LYS A 98 9.41 17.31 -3.60
C LYS A 98 8.34 17.80 -4.59
N SER A 99 7.75 16.92 -5.37
CA SER A 99 6.80 17.28 -6.44
C SER A 99 5.51 17.89 -5.90
N SER A 100 5.04 17.41 -4.75
CA SER A 100 3.86 17.98 -4.07
C SER A 100 4.13 19.30 -3.34
N ASN A 101 5.36 19.77 -3.27
CA ASN A 101 5.74 20.91 -2.44
C ASN A 101 5.27 20.79 -0.98
N TYR A 102 5.39 19.58 -0.40
CA TYR A 102 4.81 19.19 0.88
C TYR A 102 5.05 20.22 1.98
N LYS A 103 6.30 20.63 2.21
CA LYS A 103 6.67 21.61 3.25
C LYS A 103 5.98 22.97 3.06
N ARG A 104 5.93 23.48 1.83
CA ARG A 104 5.25 24.75 1.52
C ARG A 104 3.76 24.67 1.81
N ARG A 105 3.15 23.55 1.41
CA ARG A 105 1.72 23.30 1.67
C ARG A 105 1.43 23.18 3.16
N GLN A 106 2.28 22.51 3.94
CA GLN A 106 2.15 22.47 5.39
C GLN A 106 2.16 23.87 6.04
N LEU A 107 3.08 24.73 5.63
CA LEU A 107 3.15 26.10 6.15
C LEU A 107 1.87 26.90 5.80
N GLY A 108 1.39 26.78 4.58
CA GLY A 108 0.13 27.38 4.15
C GLY A 108 -1.07 26.88 4.96
N ILE A 109 -1.12 25.58 5.23
CA ILE A 109 -2.17 24.95 6.06
C ILE A 109 -2.10 25.44 7.50
N LYS A 110 -0.90 25.54 8.09
CA LYS A 110 -0.73 26.10 9.44
C LYS A 110 -1.23 27.52 9.53
N LYS A 111 -0.94 28.38 8.53
CA LYS A 111 -1.46 29.75 8.46
C LYS A 111 -2.98 29.75 8.34
N PHE A 112 -3.52 29.03 7.38
CA PHE A 112 -4.98 28.91 7.18
C PHE A 112 -5.69 28.47 8.46
N ASN A 113 -5.15 27.49 9.17
CA ASN A 113 -5.76 26.94 10.39
C ASN A 113 -5.73 27.93 11.59
N LYS A 114 -4.81 28.87 11.61
CA LYS A 114 -4.80 29.95 12.61
C LYS A 114 -5.91 30.98 12.32
N GLU A 115 -6.10 31.29 11.04
CA GLU A 115 -7.03 32.34 10.59
C GLU A 115 -8.49 31.84 10.55
N ASN A 116 -8.71 30.54 10.47
CA ASN A 116 -10.05 29.95 10.36
C ASN A 116 -10.42 29.17 11.62
N ARG A 117 -11.55 29.49 12.23
CA ARG A 117 -12.05 28.87 13.45
C ARG A 117 -12.73 27.52 13.17
N TYR A 118 -13.62 27.49 12.20
CA TYR A 118 -14.54 26.38 11.97
C TYR A 118 -14.05 25.37 10.93
N ILE A 119 -13.32 25.84 9.93
CA ILE A 119 -12.79 24.98 8.86
C ILE A 119 -11.30 24.80 9.10
N LYS A 120 -10.85 23.53 9.12
CA LYS A 120 -9.44 23.18 9.24
C LYS A 120 -9.01 22.36 8.02
N LYS A 121 -7.79 22.56 7.60
CA LYS A 121 -7.15 21.79 6.52
C LYS A 121 -6.11 20.84 7.11
N GLY A 122 -5.89 19.72 6.45
CA GLY A 122 -4.84 18.77 6.77
C GLY A 122 -4.07 18.37 5.52
N ILE A 123 -2.89 17.83 5.71
CA ILE A 123 -2.09 17.19 4.68
C ILE A 123 -1.36 15.99 5.31
N ALA A 124 -1.42 14.88 4.65
CA ALA A 124 -0.68 13.69 5.04
C ALA A 124 -0.04 13.03 3.82
N ILE A 125 0.99 12.25 4.06
CA ILE A 125 1.59 11.34 3.09
C ILE A 125 1.80 10.01 3.79
N THR A 126 1.27 8.94 3.23
CA THR A 126 1.39 7.59 3.74
C THR A 126 1.99 6.68 2.69
N PRO A 127 2.97 5.83 3.05
CA PRO A 127 3.49 4.81 2.16
C PRO A 127 2.52 3.63 2.07
N VAL A 128 2.68 2.80 1.07
CA VAL A 128 1.98 1.53 0.94
C VAL A 128 2.96 0.43 0.54
N LYS A 129 3.01 -0.65 1.32
CA LYS A 129 3.56 -1.94 0.91
C LYS A 129 2.41 -2.94 0.94
N PHE A 130 2.09 -3.54 -0.18
CA PHE A 130 1.01 -4.51 -0.28
C PHE A 130 1.50 -5.81 -0.90
N GLY A 131 1.25 -6.93 -0.20
CA GLY A 131 1.51 -8.26 -0.73
C GLY A 131 0.47 -8.61 -1.81
N ILE A 132 0.96 -8.99 -2.98
CA ILE A 132 0.17 -9.56 -4.06
C ILE A 132 0.06 -11.06 -3.79
N SER A 133 -0.93 -11.72 -4.32
CA SER A 133 -1.24 -13.13 -4.16
C SER A 133 -2.04 -13.47 -2.90
N PHE A 134 -2.62 -14.64 -2.92
CA PHE A 134 -3.37 -15.18 -1.79
C PHE A 134 -2.42 -15.95 -0.84
N THR A 135 -2.65 -15.86 0.47
CA THR A 135 -1.79 -16.50 1.48
C THR A 135 -1.77 -18.01 1.37
N THR A 136 -2.87 -18.60 0.95
CA THR A 136 -2.98 -20.04 0.64
C THR A 136 -2.42 -20.27 -0.77
N TRP A 137 -1.15 -20.53 -0.86
CA TRP A 137 -0.36 -20.51 -2.10
C TRP A 137 -0.92 -21.39 -3.23
N HIS A 138 -1.47 -22.56 -2.93
CA HIS A 138 -2.03 -23.47 -3.92
C HIS A 138 -3.31 -22.97 -4.59
N LEU A 139 -3.93 -21.92 -4.05
CA LEU A 139 -5.05 -21.21 -4.67
C LEU A 139 -4.61 -20.11 -5.64
N ASN A 140 -3.31 -19.80 -5.69
CA ASN A 140 -2.77 -18.86 -6.65
C ASN A 140 -2.61 -19.55 -8.00
N GLN A 141 -3.59 -19.38 -8.87
CA GLN A 141 -3.61 -19.93 -10.20
C GLN A 141 -3.82 -18.80 -11.21
N ALA A 142 -3.19 -18.95 -12.35
CA ALA A 142 -3.33 -18.03 -13.46
C ALA A 142 -3.49 -18.80 -14.77
N GLY A 143 -4.28 -18.23 -15.66
CA GLY A 143 -4.45 -18.71 -17.01
C GLY A 143 -4.59 -17.54 -17.97
N ALA A 144 -4.05 -17.70 -19.17
CA ALA A 144 -4.23 -16.76 -20.26
C ALA A 144 -4.38 -17.50 -21.57
N LEU A 145 -5.28 -17.00 -22.42
CA LEU A 145 -5.45 -17.46 -23.79
C LEU A 145 -5.24 -16.25 -24.70
N VAL A 146 -4.32 -16.39 -25.65
CA VAL A 146 -3.97 -15.34 -26.60
C VAL A 146 -4.34 -15.81 -27.99
N HIS A 147 -5.23 -15.07 -28.67
CA HIS A 147 -5.58 -15.28 -30.07
C HIS A 147 -4.99 -14.16 -30.92
N ILE A 148 -4.32 -14.53 -31.98
CA ILE A 148 -3.84 -13.61 -33.01
C ILE A 148 -4.65 -13.86 -34.26
N TYR A 149 -5.35 -12.85 -34.73
CA TYR A 149 -6.19 -12.97 -35.92
C TYR A 149 -5.36 -12.75 -37.19
N CYS A 150 -5.36 -13.74 -38.06
CA CYS A 150 -4.53 -13.72 -39.29
C CYS A 150 -4.93 -12.62 -40.27
N ASN A 151 -6.21 -12.17 -40.23
CA ASN A 151 -6.74 -11.24 -41.24
C ASN A 151 -6.26 -9.81 -41.02
N ASP A 152 -6.07 -9.38 -39.77
CA ASP A 152 -5.74 -7.99 -39.42
C ASP A 152 -4.65 -7.86 -38.40
N GLY A 153 -4.11 -8.97 -37.89
CA GLY A 153 -3.07 -8.98 -36.87
C GLY A 153 -3.57 -8.56 -35.48
N SER A 154 -4.88 -8.37 -35.30
CA SER A 154 -5.39 -8.02 -33.98
C SER A 154 -5.18 -9.14 -32.95
N VAL A 155 -5.01 -8.77 -31.71
CA VAL A 155 -4.74 -9.72 -30.60
C VAL A 155 -5.86 -9.64 -29.58
N HIS A 156 -6.43 -10.79 -29.27
CA HIS A 156 -7.41 -10.93 -28.21
C HIS A 156 -6.82 -11.74 -27.06
N ILE A 157 -6.91 -11.19 -25.83
CA ILE A 157 -6.37 -11.83 -24.63
C ILE A 157 -7.50 -12.11 -23.65
N ASN A 158 -7.69 -13.37 -23.30
CA ASN A 158 -8.51 -13.79 -22.18
C ASN A 158 -7.61 -14.08 -20.98
N THR A 159 -7.98 -13.60 -19.82
CA THR A 159 -7.24 -13.84 -18.57
C THR A 159 -8.19 -14.14 -17.44
N GLY A 160 -7.78 -14.97 -16.49
CA GLY A 160 -8.49 -15.23 -15.25
C GLY A 160 -8.38 -14.11 -14.21
N ALA A 161 -7.59 -13.07 -14.46
CA ALA A 161 -7.46 -11.95 -13.55
C ALA A 161 -8.74 -11.11 -13.48
N ILE A 162 -9.13 -10.71 -12.26
CA ILE A 162 -10.34 -9.90 -12.04
C ILE A 162 -9.93 -8.44 -11.92
N GLU A 163 -10.56 -7.57 -12.75
CA GLU A 163 -10.43 -6.13 -12.66
C GLU A 163 -11.36 -5.59 -11.55
N MET A 164 -10.77 -4.95 -10.56
CA MET A 164 -11.47 -4.30 -9.44
C MET A 164 -11.12 -2.80 -9.35
N GLY A 165 -10.64 -2.21 -10.44
CA GLY A 165 -10.17 -0.83 -10.51
C GLY A 165 -8.67 -0.66 -10.23
N GLN A 166 -7.89 -1.74 -10.22
CA GLN A 166 -6.44 -1.71 -10.05
C GLN A 166 -5.67 -1.60 -11.37
N GLY A 167 -6.34 -1.61 -12.51
CA GLY A 167 -5.74 -1.48 -13.83
C GLY A 167 -5.08 -2.77 -14.33
N THR A 168 -5.54 -3.94 -13.90
CA THR A 168 -4.95 -5.23 -14.28
C THR A 168 -5.04 -5.49 -15.78
N TYR A 169 -6.20 -5.23 -16.39
CA TYR A 169 -6.36 -5.44 -17.83
C TYR A 169 -5.44 -4.55 -18.67
N THR A 170 -5.28 -3.29 -18.26
CA THR A 170 -4.33 -2.39 -18.92
C THR A 170 -2.89 -2.90 -18.82
N LYS A 171 -2.49 -3.40 -17.64
CA LYS A 171 -1.14 -3.96 -17.44
C LYS A 171 -0.90 -5.22 -18.28
N ILE A 172 -1.88 -6.11 -18.34
CA ILE A 172 -1.79 -7.33 -19.15
C ILE A 172 -1.72 -6.99 -20.64
N ALA A 173 -2.55 -6.07 -21.12
CA ALA A 173 -2.48 -5.58 -22.50
C ALA A 173 -1.12 -4.96 -22.83
N GLN A 174 -0.57 -4.15 -21.91
CA GLN A 174 0.75 -3.56 -22.09
C GLN A 174 1.88 -4.60 -22.15
N LEU A 175 1.83 -5.61 -21.26
CA LEU A 175 2.81 -6.71 -21.30
C LEU A 175 2.76 -7.45 -22.64
N ALA A 176 1.57 -7.81 -23.11
CA ALA A 176 1.40 -8.48 -24.39
C ALA A 176 1.87 -7.62 -25.56
N ALA A 177 1.56 -6.33 -25.57
CA ALA A 177 2.03 -5.40 -26.59
C ALA A 177 3.57 -5.28 -26.60
N ASN A 178 4.21 -5.24 -25.44
CA ASN A 178 5.68 -5.20 -25.37
C ASN A 178 6.34 -6.48 -25.89
N GLU A 179 5.71 -7.64 -25.70
CA GLU A 179 6.24 -8.92 -26.19
C GLU A 179 5.99 -9.15 -27.68
N LEU A 180 4.91 -8.60 -28.22
CA LEU A 180 4.50 -8.81 -29.61
C LEU A 180 5.03 -7.72 -30.57
N GLY A 181 5.56 -6.61 -30.05
CA GLY A 181 6.04 -5.47 -30.84
C GLY A 181 4.94 -4.48 -31.15
#